data_1ebbeb34e18b9deab0b260188872c3dc
#
_entry.id   1ebbeb34e18b9deab0b260188872c3dc
#
_cell.length_a   1.000
_cell.length_b   1.000
_cell.length_c   1.000
_cell.angle_alpha   90.00
_cell.angle_beta   90.00
_cell.angle_gamma   90.00
#
_symmetry.space_group_name_H-M   'P 1'
#
loop_
_entity.id
_entity.type
_entity.pdbx_description
1 polymer ?
#
loop_
_entity_poly.entity_id
_entity_poly.type
_entity_poly.pdbx_seq_one_letter_code
_entity_poly.pdbx_strand_id
1 'polypeptide(L)'
;MKAKRHPRPATDSAIVAKATMRAAERLGLTSRVVARVLGVSEATISRMRSGDYPLTSGQKPFELAVMFVRLYRSLDAIVGGDDKVAADWLRNKNAALNGRPLDLIQSVPGLVNVVQYLDARRALV
;
A
#
# COMPACT_ATOMS: atom_id res chain seq x y z
N MET A 1 -2.87 8.67 35.76
CA MET A 1 -2.87 8.59 35.17
C MET A 1 -2.84 8.49 34.17
N LYS A 2 -2.53 8.40 33.90
CA LYS A 2 -2.45 8.50 33.14
C LYS A 2 -2.45 8.33 32.02
N ALA A 3 -2.28 8.38 31.69
CA ALA A 3 -2.31 8.31 30.78
C ALA A 3 -2.31 8.01 29.98
N LYS A 4 -2.28 8.07 29.73
CA LYS A 4 -2.40 7.72 28.96
C LYS A 4 -2.47 7.72 27.85
N ARG A 5 -2.31 7.81 27.77
CA ARG A 5 -2.40 7.97 26.69
C ARG A 5 -1.68 7.53 25.71
N HIS A 6 -2.02 7.41 24.83
CA HIS A 6 -1.32 6.74 23.79
C HIS A 6 -0.69 7.74 22.86
N PRO A 7 0.60 7.64 22.57
CA PRO A 7 1.15 8.44 21.49
C PRO A 7 0.51 7.99 20.19
N ARG A 8 -0.45 8.75 19.71
CA ARG A 8 -1.16 8.46 18.48
C ARG A 8 -0.26 8.28 17.27
N PRO A 9 0.80 9.12 17.06
CA PRO A 9 1.68 8.92 15.92
C PRO A 9 2.33 7.54 15.89
N ALA A 10 2.75 7.02 17.04
CA ALA A 10 3.34 5.69 17.12
C ALA A 10 2.30 4.60 16.84
N THR A 11 1.06 4.78 17.34
CA THR A 11 -0.03 3.85 17.09
C THR A 11 -0.41 3.84 15.63
N ASP A 12 -0.54 5.02 15.02
CA ASP A 12 -0.88 5.13 13.60
C ASP A 12 0.22 4.53 12.74
N SER A 13 1.47 4.77 13.08
CA SER A 13 2.61 4.20 12.38
C SER A 13 2.57 2.67 12.42
N ALA A 14 2.29 2.10 13.60
CA ALA A 14 2.22 0.65 13.75
C ALA A 14 1.09 0.05 12.91
N ILE A 15 -0.08 0.66 12.95
CA ILE A 15 -1.25 0.19 12.20
C ILE A 15 -0.98 0.24 10.71
N VAL A 16 -0.48 1.37 10.22
CA VAL A 16 -0.22 1.54 8.78
C VAL A 16 0.90 0.64 8.32
N ALA A 17 1.97 0.49 9.10
CA ALA A 17 3.07 -0.39 8.75
C ALA A 17 2.63 -1.85 8.63
N LYS A 18 1.84 -2.33 9.60
CA LYS A 18 1.30 -3.70 9.56
C LYS A 18 0.39 -3.91 8.36
N ALA A 19 -0.50 -2.97 8.10
CA ALA A 19 -1.42 -3.06 6.97
C ALA A 19 -0.66 -3.06 5.65
N THR A 20 0.40 -2.24 5.55
CA THR A 20 1.25 -2.16 4.36
C THR A 20 1.96 -3.50 4.11
N MET A 21 2.55 -4.08 5.15
CA MET A 21 3.27 -5.35 5.01
C MET A 21 2.31 -6.48 4.65
N ARG A 22 1.12 -6.51 5.24
CA ARG A 22 0.12 -7.50 4.90
C ARG A 22 -0.35 -7.38 3.45
N ALA A 23 -0.62 -6.17 3.00
CA ALA A 23 -1.02 -5.92 1.62
C ALA A 23 0.07 -6.36 0.64
N ALA A 24 1.31 -6.00 0.94
CA ALA A 24 2.46 -6.38 0.10
C ALA A 24 2.60 -7.89 0.01
N GLU A 25 2.43 -8.60 1.12
CA GLU A 25 2.52 -10.05 1.14
C GLU A 25 1.41 -10.69 0.32
N ARG A 26 0.18 -10.24 0.50
CA ARG A 26 -0.96 -10.80 -0.23
C ARG A 26 -0.88 -10.54 -1.73
N LEU A 27 -0.32 -9.41 -2.11
CA LEU A 27 -0.12 -9.05 -3.53
C LEU A 27 1.15 -9.67 -4.12
N GLY A 28 1.95 -10.33 -3.30
CA GLY A 28 3.19 -10.96 -3.74
C GLY A 28 4.26 -9.97 -4.17
N LEU A 29 4.31 -8.80 -3.53
CA LEU A 29 5.27 -7.75 -3.89
C LEU A 29 6.58 -7.94 -3.16
N THR A 30 7.68 -7.69 -3.87
CA THR A 30 9.02 -7.72 -3.28
C THR A 30 9.25 -6.48 -2.42
N SER A 31 10.20 -6.58 -1.50
CA SER A 31 10.61 -5.42 -0.71
C SER A 31 11.08 -4.27 -1.58
N ARG A 32 11.74 -4.57 -2.70
CA ARG A 32 12.21 -3.57 -3.64
C ARG A 32 11.05 -2.76 -4.23
N VAL A 33 9.99 -3.43 -4.65
CA VAL A 33 8.81 -2.75 -5.21
C VAL A 33 8.13 -1.90 -4.14
N VAL A 34 7.91 -2.46 -2.96
CA VAL A 34 7.26 -1.73 -1.87
C VAL A 34 8.09 -0.49 -1.49
N ALA A 35 9.41 -0.63 -1.43
CA ALA A 35 10.31 0.49 -1.15
C ALA A 35 10.11 1.62 -2.16
N ARG A 36 9.98 1.28 -3.44
CA ARG A 36 9.75 2.28 -4.49
C ARG A 36 8.38 2.93 -4.38
N VAL A 37 7.36 2.16 -4.03
CA VAL A 37 6.01 2.70 -3.83
C VAL A 37 6.01 3.73 -2.70
N LEU A 38 6.66 3.41 -1.59
CA LEU A 38 6.67 4.27 -0.40
C LEU A 38 7.74 5.37 -0.46
N GLY A 39 8.68 5.27 -1.38
CA GLY A 39 9.77 6.22 -1.43
C GLY A 39 10.77 6.08 -0.30
N VAL A 40 11.04 4.84 0.13
CA VAL A 40 11.99 4.53 1.20
C VAL A 40 13.00 3.50 0.71
N SER A 41 14.01 3.22 1.55
CA SER A 41 15.01 2.19 1.23
C SER A 41 14.46 0.79 1.48
N GLU A 42 15.07 -0.20 0.85
CA GLU A 42 14.74 -1.60 1.13
C GLU A 42 15.04 -1.96 2.58
N ALA A 43 16.06 -1.34 3.18
CA ALA A 43 16.37 -1.55 4.59
C ALA A 43 15.21 -1.10 5.48
N THR A 44 14.55 0.00 5.13
CA THR A 44 13.36 0.47 5.85
C THR A 44 12.24 -0.56 5.78
N ILE A 45 12.00 -1.13 4.58
CA ILE A 45 10.99 -2.18 4.43
C ILE A 45 11.34 -3.40 5.28
N SER A 46 12.61 -3.77 5.30
CA SER A 46 13.09 -4.89 6.10
C SER A 46 12.78 -4.68 7.59
N ARG A 47 13.03 -3.47 8.10
CA ARG A 47 12.71 -3.13 9.49
C ARG A 47 11.20 -3.20 9.75
N MET A 48 10.39 -2.74 8.80
CA MET A 48 8.93 -2.84 8.93
C MET A 48 8.49 -4.30 9.01
N ARG A 49 9.10 -5.19 8.23
CA ARG A 49 8.79 -6.62 8.29
C ARG A 49 9.18 -7.24 9.62
N SER A 50 10.23 -6.73 10.25
CA SER A 50 10.71 -7.23 11.55
C SER A 50 9.92 -6.68 12.74
N GLY A 51 8.93 -5.83 12.48
CA GLY A 51 8.12 -5.27 13.56
C GLY A 51 8.53 -3.87 14.00
N ASP A 52 9.58 -3.30 13.43
CA ASP A 52 9.89 -1.89 13.59
C ASP A 52 8.91 -1.08 12.75
N TYR A 53 8.57 0.11 13.23
CA TYR A 53 7.60 0.96 12.54
C TYR A 53 8.23 2.31 12.21
N PRO A 54 9.16 2.35 11.21
CA PRO A 54 9.89 3.57 10.90
C PRO A 54 9.10 4.64 10.16
N LEU A 55 7.82 4.40 9.89
CA LEU A 55 6.95 5.39 9.25
C LEU A 55 6.56 6.46 10.27
N THR A 56 6.69 7.71 9.88
CA THR A 56 6.33 8.84 10.74
C THR A 56 5.06 9.49 10.21
N SER A 57 4.04 9.54 11.04
CA SER A 57 2.77 10.19 10.69
C SER A 57 3.01 11.61 10.20
N GLY A 58 2.35 11.98 9.11
CA GLY A 58 2.48 13.31 8.52
C GLY A 58 3.60 13.44 7.51
N GLN A 59 4.47 12.45 7.38
CA GLN A 59 5.53 12.47 6.37
C GLN A 59 5.11 11.71 5.12
N LYS A 60 5.83 11.97 4.02
CA LYS A 60 5.48 11.43 2.70
C LYS A 60 5.40 9.91 2.68
N PRO A 61 6.37 9.15 3.21
CA PRO A 61 6.26 7.69 3.17
C PRO A 61 5.04 7.15 3.90
N PHE A 62 4.66 7.77 5.00
CA PHE A 62 3.44 7.40 5.72
C PHE A 62 2.21 7.62 4.84
N GLU A 63 2.13 8.77 4.18
CA GLU A 63 1.00 9.09 3.31
C GLU A 63 0.91 8.15 2.11
N LEU A 64 2.06 7.81 1.52
CA LEU A 64 2.09 6.87 0.41
C LEU A 64 1.70 5.46 0.86
N ALA A 65 2.09 5.07 2.07
CA ALA A 65 1.68 3.78 2.63
C ALA A 65 0.15 3.73 2.84
N VAL A 66 -0.46 4.80 3.32
CA VAL A 66 -1.92 4.89 3.46
C VAL A 66 -2.59 4.70 2.09
N MET A 67 -2.07 5.35 1.06
CA MET A 67 -2.59 5.20 -0.30
C MET A 67 -2.43 3.78 -0.82
N PHE A 68 -1.29 3.16 -0.55
CA PHE A 68 -1.04 1.79 -0.97
C PHE A 68 -2.02 0.82 -0.28
N VAL A 69 -2.27 0.99 1.01
CA VAL A 69 -3.26 0.18 1.73
C VAL A 69 -4.66 0.38 1.13
N ARG A 70 -5.00 1.61 0.80
CA ARG A 70 -6.28 1.93 0.15
C ARG A 70 -6.40 1.23 -1.21
N LEU A 71 -5.33 1.23 -1.99
CA LEU A 71 -5.27 0.50 -3.26
C LEU A 71 -5.59 -0.97 -3.04
N TYR A 72 -4.90 -1.59 -2.09
CA TYR A 72 -5.12 -3.01 -1.79
C TYR A 72 -6.57 -3.28 -1.39
N ARG A 73 -7.14 -2.46 -0.50
CA ARG A 73 -8.51 -2.66 -0.03
C ARG A 73 -9.53 -2.55 -1.17
N SER A 74 -9.34 -1.59 -2.06
CA SER A 74 -10.24 -1.42 -3.20
C SER A 74 -10.11 -2.59 -4.16
N LEU A 75 -8.90 -3.01 -4.45
CA LEU A 75 -8.66 -4.15 -5.32
C LEU A 75 -9.23 -5.45 -4.71
N ASP A 76 -8.97 -5.66 -3.42
CA ASP A 76 -9.48 -6.82 -2.70
C ASP A 76 -11.02 -6.91 -2.78
N ALA A 77 -11.69 -5.79 -2.59
CA ALA A 77 -13.15 -5.73 -2.69
C ALA A 77 -13.64 -6.08 -4.11
N ILE A 78 -12.95 -5.59 -5.13
CA ILE A 78 -13.32 -5.82 -6.52
C ILE A 78 -13.17 -7.31 -6.90
N VAL A 79 -12.12 -7.96 -6.41
CA VAL A 79 -11.84 -9.37 -6.75
C VAL A 79 -12.43 -10.35 -5.73
N GLY A 80 -13.24 -9.87 -4.79
CA GLY A 80 -13.92 -10.73 -3.82
C GLY A 80 -12.97 -11.45 -2.88
N GLY A 81 -11.85 -10.84 -2.52
CA GLY A 81 -10.90 -11.43 -1.58
C GLY A 81 -9.91 -12.42 -2.20
N ASP A 82 -9.90 -12.56 -3.52
CA ASP A 82 -9.01 -13.52 -4.20
C ASP A 82 -7.64 -12.88 -4.43
N ASP A 83 -6.68 -13.20 -3.56
CA ASP A 83 -5.33 -12.63 -3.61
C ASP A 83 -4.60 -12.96 -4.91
N LYS A 84 -4.82 -14.15 -5.48
CA LYS A 84 -4.17 -14.51 -6.73
C LYS A 84 -4.68 -13.64 -7.88
N VAL A 85 -5.97 -13.42 -7.95
CA VAL A 85 -6.57 -12.56 -8.97
C VAL A 85 -6.07 -11.13 -8.79
N ALA A 86 -5.98 -10.63 -7.56
CA ALA A 86 -5.46 -9.31 -7.28
C ALA A 86 -4.00 -9.17 -7.73
N ALA A 87 -3.17 -10.15 -7.40
CA ALA A 87 -1.76 -10.16 -7.80
C ALA A 87 -1.61 -10.18 -9.33
N ASP A 88 -2.41 -10.97 -9.99
CA ASP A 88 -2.41 -11.06 -11.47
C ASP A 88 -2.84 -9.73 -12.10
N TRP A 89 -3.84 -9.08 -11.51
CA TRP A 89 -4.31 -7.78 -12.02
C TRP A 89 -3.19 -6.74 -12.03
N LEU A 90 -2.37 -6.72 -10.98
CA LEU A 90 -1.25 -5.78 -10.91
C LEU A 90 -0.21 -6.04 -12.00
N ARG A 91 -0.05 -7.29 -12.42
CA ARG A 91 1.03 -7.70 -13.34
C ARG A 91 0.63 -7.66 -14.80
N ASN A 92 -0.64 -7.50 -15.09
CA ASN A 92 -1.13 -7.46 -16.46
C ASN A 92 -1.29 -6.03 -16.94
N LYS A 93 -1.04 -5.81 -18.23
CA LYS A 93 -1.30 -4.53 -18.85
C LYS A 93 -2.77 -4.15 -18.72
N ASN A 94 -3.01 -2.90 -18.43
CA ASN A 94 -4.37 -2.37 -18.29
C ASN A 94 -4.55 -1.22 -19.27
N ALA A 95 -5.48 -1.38 -20.23
CA ALA A 95 -5.68 -0.39 -21.29
C ALA A 95 -6.19 0.94 -20.71
N ALA A 96 -7.08 0.89 -19.72
CA ALA A 96 -7.63 2.11 -19.12
C ALA A 96 -6.57 2.92 -18.38
N LEU A 97 -5.56 2.26 -17.83
CA LEU A 97 -4.46 2.90 -17.12
C LEU A 97 -3.24 3.16 -18.02
N ASN A 98 -3.28 2.63 -19.21
CA ASN A 98 -2.19 2.78 -20.19
C ASN A 98 -0.87 2.24 -19.66
N GLY A 99 -0.90 1.07 -19.04
CA GLY A 99 0.29 0.42 -18.54
C GLY A 99 0.00 -0.70 -17.57
N ARG A 100 1.06 -1.30 -17.07
CA ARG A 100 0.97 -2.34 -16.05
C ARG A 100 0.89 -1.69 -14.68
N PRO A 101 -0.18 -1.95 -13.91
CA PRO A 101 -0.35 -1.28 -12.61
C PRO A 101 0.88 -1.42 -11.69
N LEU A 102 1.53 -2.58 -11.68
CA LEU A 102 2.73 -2.81 -10.87
C LEU A 102 3.82 -1.78 -11.15
N ASP A 103 4.01 -1.41 -12.41
CA ASP A 103 4.99 -0.39 -12.78
C ASP A 103 4.50 1.01 -12.42
N LEU A 104 3.22 1.28 -12.67
CA LEU A 104 2.65 2.61 -12.47
C LEU A 104 2.68 3.04 -11.00
N ILE A 105 2.44 2.12 -10.07
CA ILE A 105 2.37 2.47 -8.63
C ILE A 105 3.72 2.82 -8.03
N GLN A 106 4.80 2.67 -8.78
CA GLN A 106 6.13 3.01 -8.30
C GLN A 106 6.48 4.49 -8.47
N SER A 107 5.54 5.28 -8.99
CA SER A 107 5.63 6.73 -9.00
C SER A 107 4.41 7.31 -8.29
N VAL A 108 4.55 8.52 -7.74
CA VAL A 108 3.43 9.15 -7.02
C VAL A 108 2.24 9.40 -7.95
N PRO A 109 2.41 9.99 -9.13
CA PRO A 109 1.26 10.18 -10.03
C PRO A 109 0.59 8.87 -10.42
N GLY A 110 1.39 7.84 -10.69
CA GLY A 110 0.86 6.53 -11.07
C GLY A 110 0.08 5.88 -9.94
N LEU A 111 0.61 5.94 -8.71
CA LEU A 111 -0.09 5.43 -7.54
C LEU A 111 -1.44 6.12 -7.36
N VAL A 112 -1.47 7.44 -7.46
CA VAL A 112 -2.71 8.22 -7.34
C VAL A 112 -3.72 7.78 -8.41
N ASN A 113 -3.28 7.67 -9.65
CA ASN A 113 -4.15 7.27 -10.75
C ASN A 113 -4.73 5.87 -10.56
N VAL A 114 -3.92 4.92 -10.12
CA VAL A 114 -4.39 3.55 -9.89
C VAL A 114 -5.39 3.52 -8.73
N VAL A 115 -5.10 4.24 -7.65
CA VAL A 115 -6.04 4.33 -6.51
C VAL A 115 -7.37 4.89 -6.96
N GLN A 116 -7.37 5.99 -7.71
CA GLN A 116 -8.61 6.62 -8.20
C GLN A 116 -9.38 5.69 -9.13
N TYR A 117 -8.68 4.99 -10.01
CA TYR A 117 -9.30 4.02 -10.90
C TYR A 117 -10.01 2.90 -10.12
N LEU A 118 -9.31 2.33 -9.14
CA LEU A 118 -9.86 1.25 -8.33
C LEU A 118 -11.01 1.72 -7.44
N ASP A 119 -10.90 2.92 -6.87
CA ASP A 119 -11.99 3.49 -6.05
C ASP A 119 -13.26 3.65 -6.88
N ALA A 120 -13.14 4.14 -8.11
CA ALA A 120 -14.28 4.31 -9.00
C ALA A 120 -14.91 2.96 -9.34
N ARG A 121 -14.10 1.93 -9.59
CA ARG A 121 -14.62 0.60 -9.90
C ARG A 121 -15.21 -0.08 -8.66
N ARG A 122 -14.62 0.12 -7.51
CA ARG A 122 -15.15 -0.43 -6.26
C ARG A 122 -16.55 0.10 -5.97
N ALA A 123 -16.85 1.34 -6.34
CA ALA A 123 -18.16 1.93 -6.15
C ALA A 123 -19.25 1.23 -6.97
N LEU A 124 -18.88 0.44 -7.98
CA LEU A 124 -19.82 -0.26 -8.86
C LEU A 124 -20.11 -1.70 -8.42
N VAL A 125 -19.40 -2.20 -7.42
CA VAL A 125 -19.58 -3.60 -6.98
C VAL A 125 -20.49 -3.72 -5.77
#